data_43b87892bb2e86c3858f04f45405cdf2
#
_entry.id   43b87892bb2e86c3858f04f45405cdf2
#
_cell.length_a   1.000
_cell.length_b   1.000
_cell.length_c   1.000
_cell.angle_alpha   90.00
_cell.angle_beta   90.00
_cell.angle_gamma   90.00
#
_symmetry.space_group_name_H-M   'P 1'
#
loop_
_entity.id
_entity.type
_entity.pdbx_description
1 polymer ?
#
loop_
_entity_poly.entity_id
_entity_poly.type
_entity_poly.pdbx_seq_one_letter_code
_entity_poly.pdbx_strand_id
1 'polypeptide(L)'
;MLRRKILAFTSAVAACAAFFCLPAAAADFTCPYFSLPLTGDWAQQRMQPGSVPPNTFATLFASRKAGEGVLITVIPSDKAPKEAAQIMANNYKQQGMRVLGNPVQIPGQNAYRFTYVSTNNKMHAIVFISGKGKHLANVSILGRHGTGGLALLKGLTSKEDKLFPKF
;
A
#
# COMPACT_ATOMS: atom_id res chain seq x y z
N MET A 1 -13.17 -5.98 -20.14
CA MET A 1 -11.88 -6.59 -19.77
C MET A 1 -11.19 -5.95 -18.56
N LEU A 2 -11.44 -4.68 -18.24
CA LEU A 2 -10.78 -3.94 -17.14
C LEU A 2 -11.19 -4.40 -15.72
N ARG A 3 -12.44 -4.88 -15.53
CA ARG A 3 -12.93 -5.36 -14.22
C ARG A 3 -12.13 -6.52 -13.62
N ARG A 4 -11.53 -7.39 -14.44
CA ARG A 4 -10.73 -8.54 -13.97
C ARG A 4 -9.35 -8.15 -13.42
N LYS A 5 -8.75 -7.04 -13.90
CA LYS A 5 -7.40 -6.61 -13.48
C LYS A 5 -7.37 -5.99 -12.08
N ILE A 6 -8.47 -5.37 -11.64
CA ILE A 6 -8.56 -4.77 -10.31
C ILE A 6 -8.87 -5.83 -9.23
N LEU A 7 -9.56 -6.92 -9.59
CA LEU A 7 -9.87 -8.04 -8.70
C LEU A 7 -8.62 -8.82 -8.23
N ALA A 8 -7.56 -8.87 -9.04
CA ALA A 8 -6.32 -9.57 -8.69
C ALA A 8 -5.51 -8.87 -7.59
N PHE A 9 -5.79 -7.60 -7.32
CA PHE A 9 -5.05 -6.79 -6.33
C PHE A 9 -5.30 -7.19 -4.87
N THR A 10 -6.42 -7.82 -4.62
CA THR A 10 -6.89 -8.07 -3.26
C THR A 10 -6.44 -9.42 -2.70
N SER A 11 -6.03 -10.35 -3.55
CA SER A 11 -5.55 -11.67 -3.09
C SER A 11 -4.16 -11.65 -2.46
N ALA A 12 -3.33 -10.62 -2.77
CA ALA A 12 -1.97 -10.51 -2.22
C ALA A 12 -1.93 -10.13 -0.73
N VAL A 13 -3.00 -9.56 -0.19
CA VAL A 13 -3.05 -9.08 1.21
C VAL A 13 -3.28 -10.21 2.22
N ALA A 14 -3.89 -11.32 1.81
CA ALA A 14 -4.21 -12.43 2.71
C ALA A 14 -3.01 -13.33 3.05
N ALA A 15 -1.89 -13.24 2.30
CA ALA A 15 -0.74 -14.14 2.44
C ALA A 15 0.37 -13.62 3.37
N CYS A 16 0.18 -12.48 4.04
CA CYS A 16 1.22 -11.87 4.88
C CYS A 16 1.44 -12.51 6.26
N ALA A 17 1.08 -13.78 6.46
CA ALA A 17 1.12 -14.40 7.80
C ALA A 17 2.47 -15.04 8.19
N ALA A 18 3.49 -15.07 7.36
CA ALA A 18 4.80 -15.66 7.70
C ALA A 18 5.94 -14.70 7.37
N PHE A 19 6.24 -13.79 8.29
CA PHE A 19 7.39 -12.89 8.19
C PHE A 19 8.66 -13.58 8.68
N PHE A 20 9.45 -14.14 7.78
CA PHE A 20 10.85 -14.46 8.07
C PHE A 20 11.72 -13.27 7.68
N CYS A 21 11.99 -12.39 8.64
CA CYS A 21 12.96 -11.31 8.44
C CYS A 21 14.38 -11.84 8.63
N LEU A 22 15.20 -11.75 7.60
CA LEU A 22 16.64 -11.67 7.78
C LEU A 22 16.96 -10.25 8.28
N PRO A 23 17.89 -10.06 9.25
CA PRO A 23 18.32 -8.73 9.63
C PRO A 23 19.08 -8.11 8.46
N ALA A 24 18.41 -7.27 7.70
CA ALA A 24 19.08 -6.41 6.73
C ALA A 24 19.62 -5.20 7.48
N ALA A 25 20.90 -4.89 7.28
CA ALA A 25 21.45 -3.60 7.64
C ALA A 25 20.56 -2.49 7.05
N ALA A 26 20.43 -1.37 7.76
CA ALA A 26 19.68 -0.21 7.30
C ALA A 26 20.21 0.24 5.93
N ALA A 27 19.56 -0.21 4.88
CA ALA A 27 19.89 0.10 3.49
C ALA A 27 18.71 0.83 2.88
N ASP A 28 19.00 1.93 2.20
CA ASP A 28 17.98 2.67 1.45
C ASP A 28 17.40 1.79 0.35
N PHE A 29 16.08 1.70 0.32
CA PHE A 29 15.39 1.07 -0.79
C PHE A 29 15.23 2.08 -1.92
N THR A 30 15.58 1.67 -3.14
CA THR A 30 15.42 2.50 -4.34
C THR A 30 14.82 1.69 -5.47
N CYS A 31 13.82 2.27 -6.15
CA CYS A 31 13.20 1.71 -7.35
C CYS A 31 12.91 2.84 -8.38
N PRO A 32 12.37 2.54 -9.57
CA PRO A 32 12.05 3.56 -10.57
C PRO A 32 11.08 4.66 -10.08
N TYR A 33 10.21 4.37 -9.12
CA TYR A 33 9.14 5.26 -8.69
C TYR A 33 9.46 6.08 -7.44
N PHE A 34 10.29 5.56 -6.54
CA PHE A 34 10.63 6.23 -5.28
C PHE A 34 11.92 5.71 -4.65
N SER A 35 12.41 6.44 -3.66
CA SER A 35 13.40 5.97 -2.69
C SER A 35 12.81 6.06 -1.29
N LEU A 36 13.23 5.16 -0.40
CA LEU A 36 12.74 5.04 0.97
C LEU A 36 13.86 4.61 1.90
N PRO A 37 14.34 5.47 2.80
CA PRO A 37 15.27 5.10 3.85
C PRO A 37 14.63 4.09 4.79
N LEU A 38 15.22 2.91 4.93
CA LEU A 38 14.76 1.91 5.88
C LEU A 38 15.46 2.14 7.23
N THR A 39 14.69 2.59 8.22
CA THR A 39 15.19 2.91 9.55
C THR A 39 14.71 1.89 10.59
N GLY A 40 15.48 1.69 11.64
CA GLY A 40 15.13 0.74 12.70
C GLY A 40 15.20 -0.71 12.23
N ASP A 41 14.14 -1.47 12.46
CA ASP A 41 14.01 -2.88 12.03
C ASP A 41 13.11 -3.07 10.79
N TRP A 42 12.82 -1.99 10.08
CA TRP A 42 12.12 -2.08 8.81
C TRP A 42 12.98 -2.80 7.76
N ALA A 43 12.42 -3.83 7.14
CA ALA A 43 13.09 -4.59 6.09
C ALA A 43 12.15 -4.92 4.96
N GLN A 44 12.70 -4.93 3.73
CA GLN A 44 11.96 -5.40 2.57
C GLN A 44 11.67 -6.89 2.72
N GLN A 45 10.45 -7.27 2.41
CA GLN A 45 9.99 -8.66 2.43
C GLN A 45 9.91 -9.22 1.02
N ARG A 46 10.27 -10.48 0.87
CA ARG A 46 10.10 -11.19 -0.38
C ARG A 46 8.61 -11.44 -0.63
N MET A 47 8.12 -11.00 -1.77
CA MET A 47 6.76 -11.32 -2.21
C MET A 47 6.72 -12.68 -2.89
N GLN A 48 5.60 -13.38 -2.77
CA GLN A 48 5.43 -14.67 -3.45
C GLN A 48 5.42 -14.49 -4.98
N PRO A 49 6.10 -15.36 -5.75
CA PRO A 49 6.01 -15.34 -7.19
C PRO A 49 4.54 -15.41 -7.67
N GLY A 50 4.19 -14.62 -8.66
CA GLY A 50 2.82 -14.58 -9.21
C GLY A 50 1.79 -13.81 -8.38
N SER A 51 2.14 -13.30 -7.20
CA SER A 51 1.23 -12.48 -6.38
C SER A 51 1.03 -11.06 -6.94
N VAL A 52 1.91 -10.62 -7.83
CA VAL A 52 1.87 -9.29 -8.44
C VAL A 52 1.37 -9.41 -9.88
N PRO A 53 0.30 -8.68 -10.28
CA PRO A 53 -0.17 -8.67 -11.64
C PRO A 53 0.87 -8.17 -12.64
N PRO A 54 0.82 -8.58 -13.91
CA PRO A 54 1.68 -8.05 -14.97
C PRO A 54 1.64 -6.52 -15.03
N ASN A 55 2.76 -5.89 -15.34
CA ASN A 55 2.93 -4.45 -15.43
C ASN A 55 2.63 -3.69 -14.12
N THR A 56 2.66 -4.38 -12.99
CA THR A 56 2.49 -3.79 -11.66
C THR A 56 3.83 -3.84 -10.94
N PHE A 57 4.26 -2.72 -10.38
CA PHE A 57 5.30 -2.73 -9.38
C PHE A 57 4.67 -2.97 -8.00
N ALA A 58 5.26 -3.83 -7.20
CA ALA A 58 4.85 -4.02 -5.82
C ALA A 58 6.05 -4.32 -4.92
N THR A 59 6.04 -3.78 -3.72
CA THR A 59 7.02 -4.08 -2.67
C THR A 59 6.37 -4.03 -1.30
N LEU A 60 6.84 -4.87 -0.40
CA LEU A 60 6.37 -4.97 0.97
C LEU A 60 7.55 -4.72 1.93
N PHE A 61 7.34 -3.85 2.88
CA PHE A 61 8.24 -3.64 4.02
C PHE A 61 7.54 -4.09 5.29
N ALA A 62 8.29 -4.63 6.24
CA ALA A 62 7.74 -5.01 7.54
C ALA A 62 8.71 -4.67 8.67
N SER A 63 8.14 -4.35 9.83
CA SER A 63 8.83 -4.20 11.09
C SER A 63 8.20 -5.11 12.12
N ARG A 64 9.01 -5.98 12.74
CA ARG A 64 8.54 -6.83 13.86
C ARG A 64 8.27 -6.01 15.11
N LYS A 65 9.12 -5.01 15.37
CA LYS A 65 9.00 -4.15 16.54
C LYS A 65 7.72 -3.31 16.49
N ALA A 66 7.39 -2.75 15.32
CA ALA A 66 6.14 -2.03 15.12
C ALA A 66 4.92 -2.98 15.02
N GLY A 67 5.12 -4.24 14.64
CA GLY A 67 4.04 -5.17 14.32
C GLY A 67 3.23 -4.70 13.09
N GLU A 68 3.89 -4.06 12.15
CA GLU A 68 3.28 -3.41 10.99
C GLU A 68 3.96 -3.79 9.68
N GLY A 69 3.20 -3.71 8.59
CA GLY A 69 3.68 -3.84 7.23
C GLY A 69 3.27 -2.64 6.39
N VAL A 70 4.09 -2.29 5.40
CA VAL A 70 3.79 -1.26 4.39
C VAL A 70 3.90 -1.90 3.02
N LEU A 71 2.76 -2.06 2.37
CA LEU A 71 2.66 -2.53 0.98
C LEU A 71 2.54 -1.32 0.06
N ILE A 72 3.45 -1.19 -0.88
CA ILE A 72 3.43 -0.15 -1.91
C ILE A 72 3.26 -0.82 -3.26
N THR A 73 2.25 -0.39 -4.02
CA THR A 73 2.01 -0.84 -5.38
C THR A 73 1.86 0.35 -6.32
N VAL A 74 2.43 0.24 -7.53
CA VAL A 74 2.26 1.21 -8.60
C VAL A 74 1.73 0.49 -9.83
N ILE A 75 0.63 0.98 -10.35
CA ILE A 75 -0.06 0.39 -11.50
C ILE A 75 -0.22 1.40 -12.62
N PRO A 76 -0.10 0.98 -13.88
CA PRO A 76 -0.56 1.80 -15.01
C PRO A 76 -2.08 2.00 -14.90
N SER A 77 -2.53 3.25 -14.90
CA SER A 77 -3.96 3.58 -14.83
C SER A 77 -4.21 4.99 -15.32
N ASP A 78 -5.30 5.15 -16.04
CA ASP A 78 -5.86 6.43 -16.46
C ASP A 78 -6.93 6.98 -15.52
N LYS A 79 -7.28 6.20 -14.48
CA LYS A 79 -8.31 6.59 -13.53
C LYS A 79 -7.87 7.69 -12.58
N ALA A 80 -8.81 8.56 -12.23
CA ALA A 80 -8.61 9.53 -11.16
C ALA A 80 -8.45 8.80 -9.80
N PRO A 81 -7.58 9.29 -8.89
CA PRO A 81 -7.40 8.70 -7.56
C PRO A 81 -8.69 8.55 -6.76
N LYS A 82 -9.64 9.48 -6.89
CA LYS A 82 -10.97 9.41 -6.27
C LYS A 82 -11.75 8.16 -6.70
N GLU A 83 -11.83 7.97 -8.02
CA GLU A 83 -12.54 6.82 -8.59
C GLU A 83 -11.87 5.50 -8.19
N ALA A 84 -10.54 5.44 -8.28
CA ALA A 84 -9.76 4.27 -7.90
C ALA A 84 -9.94 3.92 -6.41
N ALA A 85 -9.92 4.92 -5.53
CA ALA A 85 -10.15 4.71 -4.10
C ALA A 85 -11.55 4.16 -3.81
N GLN A 86 -12.58 4.68 -4.50
CA GLN A 86 -13.95 4.20 -4.34
C GLN A 86 -14.12 2.75 -4.82
N ILE A 87 -13.56 2.43 -5.99
CA ILE A 87 -13.57 1.06 -6.53
C ILE A 87 -12.88 0.11 -5.55
N MET A 88 -11.72 0.49 -5.04
CA MET A 88 -10.95 -0.34 -4.12
C MET A 88 -11.68 -0.55 -2.80
N ALA A 89 -12.25 0.50 -2.21
CA ALA A 89 -13.05 0.38 -1.00
C ALA A 89 -14.26 -0.55 -1.18
N ASN A 90 -14.94 -0.47 -2.33
CA ASN A 90 -16.05 -1.36 -2.65
C ASN A 90 -15.59 -2.83 -2.83
N ASN A 91 -14.43 -3.05 -3.47
CA ASN A 91 -13.87 -4.39 -3.61
C ASN A 91 -13.55 -5.03 -2.26
N TYR A 92 -12.99 -4.25 -1.32
CA TYR A 92 -12.73 -4.74 0.03
C TYR A 92 -14.03 -5.10 0.77
N LYS A 93 -15.09 -4.29 0.63
CA LYS A 93 -16.42 -4.63 1.18
C LYS A 93 -16.96 -5.95 0.61
N GLN A 94 -16.85 -6.14 -0.71
CA GLN A 94 -17.29 -7.38 -1.38
C GLN A 94 -16.48 -8.62 -0.93
N GLN A 95 -15.27 -8.44 -0.47
CA GLN A 95 -14.43 -9.50 0.11
C GLN A 95 -14.66 -9.74 1.61
N GLY A 96 -15.71 -9.14 2.17
CA GLY A 96 -16.06 -9.32 3.57
C GLY A 96 -15.25 -8.47 4.55
N MET A 97 -14.48 -7.49 4.06
CA MET A 97 -13.77 -6.57 4.93
C MET A 97 -14.67 -5.41 5.38
N ARG A 98 -14.55 -4.99 6.63
CA ARG A 98 -15.28 -3.84 7.15
C ARG A 98 -14.54 -2.56 6.82
N VAL A 99 -14.96 -1.86 5.76
CA VAL A 99 -14.43 -0.53 5.41
C VAL A 99 -15.06 0.52 6.31
N LEU A 100 -14.23 1.34 6.95
CA LEU A 100 -14.62 2.38 7.90
C LEU A 100 -14.82 3.71 7.16
N GLY A 101 -16.07 4.00 6.80
CA GLY A 101 -16.44 5.21 6.05
C GLY A 101 -16.13 5.14 4.56
N ASN A 102 -16.32 6.26 3.89
CA ASN A 102 -15.97 6.44 2.48
C ASN A 102 -14.52 6.93 2.34
N PRO A 103 -13.87 6.75 1.17
CA PRO A 103 -12.61 7.40 0.89
C PRO A 103 -12.68 8.92 1.05
N VAL A 104 -11.75 9.49 1.82
CA VAL A 104 -11.66 10.92 2.11
C VAL A 104 -10.43 11.49 1.43
N GLN A 105 -10.59 12.66 0.81
CA GLN A 105 -9.47 13.36 0.19
C GLN A 105 -8.50 13.86 1.27
N ILE A 106 -7.20 13.72 1.02
CA ILE A 106 -6.17 14.33 1.85
C ILE A 106 -6.13 15.83 1.51
N PRO A 107 -6.24 16.73 2.49
CA PRO A 107 -6.28 18.17 2.24
C PRO A 107 -5.10 18.66 1.39
N GLY A 108 -5.40 19.46 0.37
CA GLY A 108 -4.39 20.05 -0.54
C GLY A 108 -3.70 19.06 -1.48
N GLN A 109 -4.14 17.80 -1.54
CA GLN A 109 -3.52 16.77 -2.37
C GLN A 109 -4.54 16.05 -3.26
N ASN A 110 -4.10 15.58 -4.43
CA ASN A 110 -4.88 14.65 -5.26
C ASN A 110 -4.65 13.21 -4.78
N ALA A 111 -4.97 12.98 -3.53
CA ALA A 111 -4.81 11.70 -2.87
C ALA A 111 -6.02 11.45 -1.95
N TYR A 112 -6.37 10.18 -1.81
CA TYR A 112 -7.51 9.71 -1.03
C TYR A 112 -7.06 8.65 -0.04
N ARG A 113 -7.65 8.65 1.16
CA ARG A 113 -7.42 7.62 2.16
C ARG A 113 -8.73 7.00 2.61
N PHE A 114 -8.66 5.73 2.98
CA PHE A 114 -9.71 5.03 3.72
C PHE A 114 -9.08 3.98 4.62
N THR A 115 -9.86 3.47 5.55
CA THR A 115 -9.43 2.44 6.49
C THR A 115 -10.35 1.24 6.36
N TYR A 116 -9.80 0.04 6.49
CA TYR A 116 -10.61 -1.16 6.66
C TYR A 116 -10.08 -2.03 7.79
N VAL A 117 -10.94 -2.92 8.27
CA VAL A 117 -10.61 -3.94 9.27
C VAL A 117 -10.92 -5.30 8.66
N SER A 118 -9.93 -6.18 8.67
CA SER A 118 -10.12 -7.58 8.31
C SER A 118 -10.93 -8.28 9.40
N THR A 119 -12.01 -8.96 9.01
CA THR A 119 -12.90 -9.64 9.95
C THR A 119 -12.26 -10.88 10.56
N ASN A 120 -11.36 -11.54 9.85
CA ASN A 120 -10.76 -12.81 10.25
C ASN A 120 -9.67 -12.66 11.33
N ASN A 121 -8.80 -11.65 11.19
CA ASN A 121 -7.63 -11.46 12.07
C ASN A 121 -7.62 -10.13 12.80
N LYS A 122 -8.69 -9.33 12.68
CA LYS A 122 -8.84 -7.99 13.26
C LYS A 122 -7.70 -7.02 12.89
N MET A 123 -7.02 -7.29 11.77
CA MET A 123 -5.97 -6.44 11.27
C MET A 123 -6.57 -5.17 10.68
N HIS A 124 -6.05 -4.03 11.10
CA HIS A 124 -6.39 -2.74 10.53
C HIS A 124 -5.49 -2.43 9.33
N ALA A 125 -6.04 -1.74 8.37
CA ALA A 125 -5.26 -1.22 7.25
C ALA A 125 -5.67 0.21 6.94
N ILE A 126 -4.68 1.09 6.78
CA ILE A 126 -4.86 2.44 6.26
C ILE A 126 -4.37 2.43 4.82
N VAL A 127 -5.25 2.79 3.90
CA VAL A 127 -4.98 2.76 2.47
C VAL A 127 -4.94 4.18 1.94
N PHE A 128 -3.90 4.49 1.16
CA PHE A 128 -3.71 5.75 0.46
C PHE A 128 -3.68 5.46 -1.04
N ILE A 129 -4.49 6.20 -1.79
CA ILE A 129 -4.54 6.13 -3.26
C ILE A 129 -4.19 7.51 -3.80
N SER A 130 -3.18 7.56 -4.63
CA SER A 130 -2.70 8.80 -5.24
C SER A 130 -2.17 8.55 -6.63
N GLY A 131 -1.84 9.60 -7.36
CA GLY A 131 -1.23 9.51 -8.67
C GLY A 131 -1.59 10.67 -9.56
N LYS A 132 -0.88 10.73 -10.69
CA LYS A 132 -1.12 11.72 -11.73
C LYS A 132 -0.76 11.11 -13.09
N GLY A 133 -1.71 11.19 -14.02
CA GLY A 133 -1.45 10.77 -15.40
C GLY A 133 -1.48 9.26 -15.61
N LYS A 134 -0.32 8.65 -15.84
CA LYS A 134 -0.21 7.26 -16.29
C LYS A 134 -0.16 6.20 -15.18
N HIS A 135 0.09 6.63 -13.93
CA HIS A 135 0.26 5.72 -12.81
C HIS A 135 -0.61 6.09 -11.61
N LEU A 136 -1.08 5.07 -10.93
CA LEU A 136 -1.66 5.16 -9.59
C LEU A 136 -0.77 4.43 -8.60
N ALA A 137 -0.49 5.07 -7.47
CA ALA A 137 0.11 4.44 -6.32
C ALA A 137 -0.98 4.06 -5.31
N ASN A 138 -0.87 2.84 -4.80
CA ASN A 138 -1.59 2.38 -3.63
C ASN A 138 -0.56 2.08 -2.54
N VAL A 139 -0.70 2.75 -1.41
CA VAL A 139 0.11 2.52 -0.23
C VAL A 139 -0.80 2.04 0.88
N SER A 140 -0.57 0.83 1.37
CA SER A 140 -1.37 0.22 2.45
C SER A 140 -0.48 -0.02 3.67
N ILE A 141 -0.84 0.58 4.80
CA ILE A 141 -0.21 0.32 6.09
C ILE A 141 -1.07 -0.72 6.81
N LEU A 142 -0.48 -1.86 7.09
CA LEU A 142 -1.12 -3.03 7.69
C LEU A 142 -0.63 -3.18 9.13
N GLY A 143 -1.52 -3.35 10.10
CA GLY A 143 -1.16 -3.53 11.50
C GLY A 143 -2.19 -2.97 12.45
N ARG A 144 -1.84 -2.87 13.74
CA ARG A 144 -2.81 -2.42 14.76
C ARG A 144 -2.99 -0.90 14.78
N HIS A 145 -1.94 -0.14 14.59
CA HIS A 145 -1.95 1.32 14.83
C HIS A 145 -1.59 2.15 13.60
N GLY A 146 -0.70 1.64 12.73
CA GLY A 146 -0.26 2.34 11.51
C GLY A 146 0.73 3.48 11.76
N THR A 147 1.12 3.74 13.01
CA THR A 147 2.01 4.86 13.36
C THR A 147 3.44 4.65 12.90
N GLY A 148 3.95 3.43 13.00
CA GLY A 148 5.28 3.06 12.53
C GLY A 148 5.39 3.14 11.01
N GLY A 149 4.38 2.64 10.30
CA GLY A 149 4.30 2.73 8.85
C GLY A 149 4.20 4.17 8.35
N LEU A 150 3.42 5.03 9.02
CA LEU A 150 3.37 6.46 8.71
C LEU A 150 4.73 7.14 8.95
N ALA A 151 5.42 6.79 10.04
CA ALA A 151 6.75 7.34 10.33
C ALA A 151 7.76 6.93 9.26
N LEU A 152 7.76 5.67 8.82
CA LEU A 152 8.58 5.21 7.71
C LEU A 152 8.30 5.99 6.42
N LEU A 153 7.00 6.14 6.07
CA LEU A 153 6.58 6.78 4.82
C LEU A 153 6.89 8.28 4.75
N LYS A 154 7.11 8.97 5.86
CA LYS A 154 7.61 10.36 5.86
C LYS A 154 8.97 10.51 5.18
N GLY A 155 9.77 9.45 5.15
CA GLY A 155 11.06 9.41 4.44
C GLY A 155 10.93 9.10 2.94
N LEU A 156 9.73 8.78 2.44
CA LEU A 156 9.53 8.43 1.04
C LEU A 156 9.76 9.65 0.14
N THR A 157 10.66 9.51 -0.81
CA THR A 157 10.92 10.50 -1.85
C THR A 157 10.42 9.97 -3.18
N SER A 158 9.38 10.60 -3.73
CA SER A 158 8.82 10.25 -5.04
C SER A 158 9.76 10.68 -6.17
N LYS A 159 9.96 9.82 -7.15
CA LYS A 159 10.70 10.12 -8.39
C LYS A 159 9.80 10.57 -9.52
N GLU A 160 8.49 10.39 -9.38
CA GLU A 160 7.47 10.85 -10.31
C GLU A 160 6.59 11.89 -9.58
N ASP A 161 6.38 13.06 -10.22
CA ASP A 161 5.63 14.17 -9.60
C ASP A 161 4.23 13.73 -9.17
N LYS A 162 3.89 13.97 -7.91
CA LYS A 162 2.57 13.70 -7.31
C LYS A 162 2.09 12.25 -7.40
N LEU A 163 3.01 11.29 -7.63
CA LEU A 163 2.65 9.87 -7.62
C LEU A 163 2.29 9.41 -6.21
N PHE A 164 3.01 9.89 -5.19
CA PHE A 164 2.74 9.56 -3.80
C PHE A 164 2.21 10.77 -3.04
N PRO A 165 1.36 10.59 -2.00
CA PRO A 165 0.96 11.68 -1.13
C PRO A 165 2.15 12.12 -0.26
N LYS A 166 2.07 13.32 0.31
CA LYS A 166 2.90 13.72 1.45
C LYS A 166 2.30 13.06 2.70
N PHE A 167 3.09 12.24 3.39
CA PHE A 167 2.71 11.52 4.60
C PHE A 167 2.97 12.31 5.87
#